data_748d7e6297099c1d5ac96b7e7471f2bd
#
_entry.id   748d7e6297099c1d5ac96b7e7471f2bd
#
_cell.length_a   1.000
_cell.length_b   1.000
_cell.length_c   1.000
_cell.angle_alpha   90.00
_cell.angle_beta   90.00
_cell.angle_gamma   90.00
#
_symmetry.space_group_name_H-M   'P 1'
#
loop_
_entity.id
_entity.type
_entity.pdbx_description
1 polymer ?
#
loop_
_entity_poly.entity_id
_entity_poly.type
_entity_poly.pdbx_seq_one_letter_code
_entity_poly.pdbx_strand_id
1 'polypeptide(L)'
;MKKLCIILLFIPTFLFAQQGIIKTKKNMTMDSRDILIGHINDGIDTTQIGDNSNKSILVRGCDPEMGRRAIKLLSPVLGNPEMVSITNDDDFITELQRKKWSIIFFAPGACRYDARTLPIPGSSSQTKGWGLTEYRKLVRKHQGEDINIVETTDERQIVSLLREALSVIDKNY
;
A
#
# COMPACT_ATOMS: atom_id res chain seq x y z
N MET A 1 80.37 4.24 -13.59
CA MET A 1 80.75 5.25 -12.56
C MET A 1 79.53 5.62 -11.76
N LYS A 2 79.44 5.09 -10.57
CA LYS A 2 79.41 5.85 -9.30
C LYS A 2 78.35 6.96 -9.33
N LYS A 3 77.25 6.96 -8.51
CA LYS A 3 77.30 7.03 -7.02
C LYS A 3 75.96 6.60 -6.44
N LEU A 4 76.08 5.76 -5.46
CA LEU A 4 75.25 5.45 -4.33
C LEU A 4 74.95 6.74 -3.49
N CYS A 5 73.70 6.92 -3.08
CA CYS A 5 73.42 7.72 -1.93
C CYS A 5 72.22 7.12 -1.16
N ILE A 6 72.59 6.49 -0.11
CA ILE A 6 71.75 6.03 1.00
C ILE A 6 71.47 7.23 1.88
N ILE A 7 70.25 7.49 2.24
CA ILE A 7 69.89 8.21 3.44
C ILE A 7 68.75 7.50 4.14
N LEU A 8 69.12 7.08 5.32
CA LEU A 8 68.35 6.42 6.35
C LEU A 8 67.42 7.41 7.12
N LEU A 9 66.34 6.83 7.62
CA LEU A 9 65.71 7.08 8.90
C LEU A 9 64.97 8.41 9.11
N PHE A 10 63.68 8.29 9.32
CA PHE A 10 63.15 8.60 10.65
C PHE A 10 61.70 8.15 10.72
N ILE A 11 61.41 7.18 11.61
CA ILE A 11 60.09 6.89 12.14
C ILE A 11 59.87 7.84 13.31
N PRO A 12 58.69 8.38 13.46
CA PRO A 12 58.08 8.35 14.77
C PRO A 12 56.73 7.66 14.75
N THR A 13 56.71 6.59 15.52
CA THR A 13 55.55 6.03 16.15
C THR A 13 54.71 7.11 16.82
N PHE A 14 53.49 7.32 16.40
CA PHE A 14 52.49 7.91 17.27
C PHE A 14 51.28 6.99 17.29
N LEU A 15 51.28 6.21 18.34
CA LEU A 15 50.13 5.52 18.89
C LEU A 15 49.18 6.58 19.43
N PHE A 16 48.02 6.73 18.85
CA PHE A 16 46.85 7.25 19.59
C PHE A 16 45.60 6.50 19.15
N ALA A 17 45.22 5.60 20.02
CA ALA A 17 43.88 5.04 20.04
C ALA A 17 42.88 6.17 20.28
N GLN A 18 42.01 6.40 19.32
CA GLN A 18 40.67 6.92 19.58
C GLN A 18 39.67 6.05 18.89
N GLN A 19 39.12 5.13 19.67
CA GLN A 19 37.86 4.49 19.36
C GLN A 19 36.77 5.55 19.33
N GLY A 20 36.56 6.15 18.16
CA GLY A 20 35.34 6.86 17.86
C GLY A 20 34.26 5.84 17.63
N ILE A 21 33.38 5.63 18.60
CA ILE A 21 32.15 4.93 18.47
C ILE A 21 31.30 5.73 17.44
N ILE A 22 31.39 5.36 16.18
CA ILE A 22 30.43 5.79 15.18
C ILE A 22 29.15 5.05 15.54
N LYS A 23 28.31 5.68 16.35
CA LYS A 23 26.89 5.36 16.41
C LYS A 23 26.34 5.63 15.03
N THR A 24 26.37 4.64 14.16
CA THR A 24 25.55 4.61 12.97
C THR A 24 24.11 4.74 13.45
N LYS A 25 23.58 5.95 13.33
CA LYS A 25 22.15 6.19 13.36
C LYS A 25 21.61 5.37 12.20
N LYS A 26 21.17 4.15 12.47
CA LYS A 26 20.37 3.35 11.57
C LYS A 26 19.16 4.22 11.30
N ASN A 27 19.14 4.89 10.14
CA ASN A 27 17.92 5.48 9.61
C ASN A 27 16.98 4.31 9.40
N MET A 28 16.19 4.04 10.41
CA MET A 28 15.07 3.11 10.34
C MET A 28 14.05 3.82 9.46
N THR A 29 14.12 3.58 8.16
CA THR A 29 12.97 3.80 7.29
C THR A 29 11.89 2.90 7.87
N MET A 30 10.93 3.52 8.55
CA MET A 30 9.73 2.81 9.03
C MET A 30 9.11 2.12 7.81
N ASP A 31 9.12 0.81 7.81
CA ASP A 31 8.50 0.02 6.74
C ASP A 31 7.00 0.32 6.76
N SER A 32 6.38 0.42 5.58
CA SER A 32 4.92 0.59 5.45
C SER A 32 4.12 -0.41 6.30
N ARG A 33 4.74 -1.54 6.65
CA ARG A 33 4.25 -2.57 7.57
C ARG A 33 4.10 -2.06 9.00
N ASP A 34 5.09 -1.32 9.48
CA ASP A 34 5.11 -0.82 10.87
C ASP A 34 4.10 0.33 11.03
N ILE A 35 3.86 1.09 9.97
CA ILE A 35 2.86 2.16 9.96
C ILE A 35 1.45 1.56 10.04
N LEU A 36 1.14 0.57 9.21
CA LEU A 36 -0.19 -0.06 9.20
C LEU A 36 -0.47 -0.81 10.52
N ILE A 37 0.53 -1.54 11.06
CA ILE A 37 0.43 -2.26 12.34
C ILE A 37 0.33 -1.27 13.51
N GLY A 38 1.12 -0.20 13.51
CA GLY A 38 1.09 0.84 14.55
C GLY A 38 -0.29 1.45 14.68
N HIS A 39 -0.92 1.82 13.57
CA HIS A 39 -2.26 2.44 13.59
C HIS A 39 -3.41 1.49 13.91
N ILE A 40 -3.26 0.19 13.64
CA ILE A 40 -4.24 -0.82 14.05
C ILE A 40 -4.16 -1.04 15.57
N ASN A 41 -2.97 -0.90 16.18
CA ASN A 41 -2.76 -1.08 17.61
C ASN A 41 -3.06 0.17 18.45
N ASP A 42 -3.09 1.37 17.85
CA ASP A 42 -3.35 2.64 18.55
C ASP A 42 -4.84 2.85 18.89
N GLY A 43 -5.47 1.85 19.52
CA GLY A 43 -6.77 2.04 20.17
C GLY A 43 -7.98 2.02 19.23
N ILE A 44 -7.93 1.24 18.14
CA ILE A 44 -9.15 0.95 17.39
C ILE A 44 -10.11 0.22 18.32
N ASP A 45 -11.16 0.91 18.72
CA ASP A 45 -12.27 0.29 19.44
C ASP A 45 -12.91 -0.78 18.55
N THR A 46 -12.59 -2.04 18.84
CA THR A 46 -13.14 -3.19 18.13
C THR A 46 -14.54 -3.57 18.61
N THR A 47 -15.03 -2.97 19.68
CA THR A 47 -16.33 -3.30 20.29
C THR A 47 -17.53 -2.86 19.45
N GLN A 48 -17.32 -2.00 18.45
CA GLN A 48 -18.37 -1.48 17.55
C GLN A 48 -18.28 -2.02 16.11
N ILE A 49 -17.50 -3.07 15.88
CA ILE A 49 -17.39 -3.64 14.53
C ILE A 49 -18.58 -4.59 14.34
N GLY A 50 -19.50 -4.20 13.46
CA GLY A 50 -20.58 -5.08 13.00
C GLY A 50 -20.02 -6.26 12.20
N ASP A 51 -20.77 -7.35 12.10
CA ASP A 51 -20.48 -8.44 11.18
C ASP A 51 -20.73 -7.98 9.74
N ASN A 52 -19.67 -7.98 8.92
CA ASN A 52 -19.70 -7.62 7.53
C ASN A 52 -19.41 -8.81 6.59
N SER A 53 -19.53 -10.05 7.11
CA SER A 53 -19.23 -11.27 6.34
C SER A 53 -20.11 -11.46 5.10
N ASN A 54 -21.24 -10.78 5.04
CA ASN A 54 -22.15 -10.72 3.88
C ASN A 54 -21.75 -9.66 2.83
N LYS A 55 -20.73 -8.85 3.10
CA LYS A 55 -20.24 -7.79 2.20
C LYS A 55 -18.95 -8.20 1.52
N SER A 56 -18.63 -7.52 0.42
CA SER A 56 -17.43 -7.83 -0.36
C SER A 56 -16.70 -6.59 -0.83
N ILE A 57 -15.37 -6.62 -0.79
CA ILE A 57 -14.50 -5.52 -1.17
C ILE A 57 -13.51 -6.00 -2.23
N LEU A 58 -13.54 -5.40 -3.41
CA LEU A 58 -12.53 -5.60 -4.44
C LEU A 58 -11.47 -4.51 -4.32
N VAL A 59 -10.22 -4.89 -4.11
CA VAL A 59 -9.10 -3.99 -3.93
C VAL A 59 -8.24 -3.96 -5.19
N ARG A 60 -8.07 -2.79 -5.80
CA ARG A 60 -7.07 -2.56 -6.85
C ARG A 60 -5.81 -1.97 -6.22
N GLY A 61 -4.78 -2.78 -6.10
CA GLY A 61 -3.46 -2.39 -5.58
C GLY A 61 -2.39 -2.43 -6.67
N CYS A 62 -1.10 -2.37 -6.28
CA CYS A 62 0.03 -2.47 -7.19
C CYS A 62 1.06 -3.55 -6.79
N ASP A 63 0.95 -4.09 -5.58
CA ASP A 63 1.85 -5.11 -5.04
C ASP A 63 1.04 -6.29 -4.48
N PRO A 64 1.20 -7.50 -5.05
CA PRO A 64 0.41 -8.66 -4.64
C PRO A 64 0.75 -9.16 -3.23
N GLU A 65 1.98 -9.02 -2.78
CA GLU A 65 2.38 -9.42 -1.43
C GLU A 65 1.82 -8.46 -0.39
N MET A 66 1.91 -7.16 -0.67
CA MET A 66 1.31 -6.13 0.17
C MET A 66 -0.21 -6.31 0.25
N GLY A 67 -0.86 -6.62 -0.87
CA GLY A 67 -2.30 -6.89 -0.91
C GLY A 67 -2.71 -8.06 -0.03
N ARG A 68 -2.00 -9.19 -0.09
CA ARG A 68 -2.26 -10.35 0.78
C ARG A 68 -2.11 -10.02 2.26
N ARG A 69 -1.06 -9.29 2.62
CA ARG A 69 -0.82 -8.86 4.02
C ARG A 69 -1.89 -7.89 4.49
N ALA A 70 -2.25 -6.92 3.66
CA ALA A 70 -3.28 -5.95 3.97
C ALA A 70 -4.63 -6.64 4.24
N ILE A 71 -5.06 -7.58 3.40
CA ILE A 71 -6.29 -8.34 3.63
C ILE A 71 -6.27 -9.06 4.99
N LYS A 72 -5.17 -9.75 5.30
CA LYS A 72 -5.05 -10.48 6.57
C LYS A 72 -5.18 -9.57 7.80
N LEU A 73 -4.69 -8.33 7.70
CA LEU A 73 -4.76 -7.34 8.77
C LEU A 73 -6.10 -6.61 8.81
N LEU A 74 -6.65 -6.26 7.66
CA LEU A 74 -7.85 -5.44 7.56
C LEU A 74 -9.13 -6.23 7.78
N SER A 75 -9.23 -7.48 7.28
CA SER A 75 -10.46 -8.25 7.36
C SER A 75 -11.02 -8.35 8.78
N PRO A 76 -10.25 -8.71 9.83
CA PRO A 76 -10.78 -8.78 11.20
C PRO A 76 -11.28 -7.42 11.73
N VAL A 77 -10.57 -6.34 11.43
CA VAL A 77 -10.92 -4.99 11.91
C VAL A 77 -12.04 -4.32 11.11
N LEU A 78 -12.48 -4.96 10.02
CA LEU A 78 -13.61 -4.53 9.20
C LEU A 78 -14.86 -5.43 9.37
N GLY A 79 -14.86 -6.38 10.32
CA GLY A 79 -15.98 -7.31 10.53
C GLY A 79 -16.03 -8.44 9.51
N ASN A 80 -14.88 -8.88 9.02
CA ASN A 80 -14.67 -10.03 8.14
C ASN A 80 -15.41 -9.99 6.80
N PRO A 81 -15.45 -8.88 6.05
CA PRO A 81 -15.96 -8.91 4.70
C PRO A 81 -15.09 -9.81 3.81
N GLU A 82 -15.68 -10.34 2.74
CA GLU A 82 -14.89 -10.98 1.69
C GLU A 82 -13.99 -9.91 1.05
N MET A 83 -12.68 -10.16 0.99
CA MET A 83 -11.74 -9.22 0.38
C MET A 83 -10.89 -9.90 -0.68
N VAL A 84 -10.82 -9.30 -1.88
CA VAL A 84 -9.98 -9.76 -2.98
C VAL A 84 -9.07 -8.63 -3.43
N SER A 85 -7.75 -8.87 -3.48
CA SER A 85 -6.77 -7.89 -3.95
C SER A 85 -6.23 -8.28 -5.32
N ILE A 86 -6.33 -7.37 -6.26
CA ILE A 86 -5.89 -7.51 -7.65
C ILE A 86 -4.84 -6.43 -7.95
N THR A 87 -3.80 -6.78 -8.72
CA THR A 87 -2.69 -5.88 -9.05
C THR A 87 -2.48 -5.64 -10.54
N ASN A 88 -3.29 -6.28 -11.39
CA ASN A 88 -3.31 -6.05 -12.83
C ASN A 88 -4.72 -5.78 -13.32
N ASP A 89 -4.86 -5.19 -14.49
CA ASP A 89 -6.16 -4.73 -14.98
C ASP A 89 -7.00 -5.83 -15.62
N ASP A 90 -6.39 -6.83 -16.21
CA ASP A 90 -7.13 -7.90 -16.84
C ASP A 90 -7.91 -8.72 -15.79
N ASP A 91 -7.26 -9.05 -14.68
CA ASP A 91 -7.91 -9.70 -13.54
C ASP A 91 -8.92 -8.76 -12.87
N PHE A 92 -8.62 -7.45 -12.76
CA PHE A 92 -9.54 -6.48 -12.18
C PHE A 92 -10.84 -6.37 -13.00
N ILE A 93 -10.74 -6.29 -14.32
CA ILE A 93 -11.90 -6.28 -15.22
C ILE A 93 -12.70 -7.59 -15.10
N THR A 94 -12.01 -8.72 -15.05
CA THR A 94 -12.63 -10.04 -14.88
C THR A 94 -13.43 -10.10 -13.57
N GLU A 95 -12.87 -9.63 -12.46
CA GLU A 95 -13.56 -9.60 -11.18
C GLU A 95 -14.76 -8.64 -11.17
N LEU A 96 -14.65 -7.48 -11.81
CA LEU A 96 -15.78 -6.56 -11.98
C LEU A 96 -16.94 -7.17 -12.79
N GLN A 97 -16.65 -8.09 -13.71
CA GLN A 97 -17.65 -8.78 -14.52
C GLN A 97 -18.23 -10.01 -13.81
N ARG A 98 -17.47 -10.64 -12.93
CA ARG A 98 -17.82 -11.91 -12.28
C ARG A 98 -19.00 -11.79 -11.32
N LYS A 99 -19.04 -10.73 -10.51
CA LYS A 99 -20.10 -10.51 -9.52
C LYS A 99 -20.27 -9.03 -9.17
N LYS A 100 -21.33 -8.73 -8.43
CA LYS A 100 -21.50 -7.41 -7.80
C LYS A 100 -20.66 -7.38 -6.50
N TRP A 101 -19.95 -6.28 -6.32
CA TRP A 101 -19.15 -5.98 -5.15
C TRP A 101 -19.86 -4.94 -4.29
N SER A 102 -19.67 -4.98 -2.99
CA SER A 102 -20.19 -3.95 -2.07
C SER A 102 -19.38 -2.67 -2.12
N ILE A 103 -18.05 -2.81 -2.25
CA ILE A 103 -17.09 -1.69 -2.29
C ILE A 103 -16.01 -2.02 -3.33
N ILE A 104 -15.59 -1.01 -4.08
CA ILE A 104 -14.34 -1.03 -4.83
C ILE A 104 -13.35 -0.11 -4.13
N PHE A 105 -12.18 -0.63 -3.78
CA PHE A 105 -11.14 0.12 -3.09
C PHE A 105 -9.89 0.25 -3.95
N PHE A 106 -9.53 1.49 -4.30
CA PHE A 106 -8.23 1.80 -4.90
C PHE A 106 -7.24 2.07 -3.78
N ALA A 107 -6.36 1.11 -3.55
CA ALA A 107 -5.35 1.18 -2.49
C ALA A 107 -4.34 2.31 -2.73
N PRO A 108 -3.66 2.82 -1.70
CA PRO A 108 -2.73 3.96 -1.80
C PRO A 108 -1.68 3.81 -2.90
N GLY A 109 -1.20 2.58 -3.15
CA GLY A 109 -0.26 2.30 -4.23
C GLY A 109 -0.85 2.60 -5.61
N ALA A 110 -2.10 2.24 -5.87
CA ALA A 110 -2.80 2.55 -7.12
C ALA A 110 -3.20 4.04 -7.21
N CYS A 111 -3.63 4.64 -6.09
CA CYS A 111 -4.03 6.05 -6.06
C CYS A 111 -2.89 7.06 -6.28
N ARG A 112 -1.63 6.63 -6.19
CA ARG A 112 -0.46 7.52 -6.37
C ARG A 112 -0.10 7.78 -7.83
N TYR A 113 -0.77 7.13 -8.77
CA TYR A 113 -0.46 7.24 -10.19
C TYR A 113 -1.45 8.14 -10.91
N ASP A 114 -0.93 8.86 -11.91
CA ASP A 114 -1.70 9.79 -12.75
C ASP A 114 -1.50 9.39 -14.22
N ALA A 115 -2.57 9.17 -14.95
CA ALA A 115 -2.54 8.76 -16.35
C ALA A 115 -1.76 9.70 -17.28
N ARG A 116 -1.67 10.99 -16.91
CA ARG A 116 -0.94 11.99 -17.69
C ARG A 116 0.58 11.82 -17.60
N THR A 117 1.07 11.25 -16.51
CA THR A 117 2.50 11.13 -16.23
C THR A 117 2.94 9.69 -16.08
N LEU A 118 2.16 8.88 -15.42
CA LEU A 118 2.47 7.48 -15.13
C LEU A 118 1.17 6.68 -14.96
N PRO A 119 0.97 5.58 -15.74
CA PRO A 119 -0.20 4.73 -15.58
C PRO A 119 -0.16 3.95 -14.26
N ILE A 120 -1.34 3.48 -13.82
CA ILE A 120 -1.43 2.56 -12.67
C ILE A 120 -0.63 1.29 -13.00
N PRO A 121 0.23 0.80 -12.06
CA PRO A 121 0.99 -0.43 -12.27
C PRO A 121 0.09 -1.62 -12.61
N GLY A 122 0.55 -2.47 -13.53
CA GLY A 122 -0.21 -3.61 -14.02
C GLY A 122 -1.30 -3.24 -15.02
N SER A 123 -1.22 -2.02 -15.64
CA SER A 123 -2.11 -1.65 -16.74
C SER A 123 -1.90 -2.59 -17.94
N SER A 124 -3.00 -2.98 -18.58
CA SER A 124 -2.98 -3.74 -19.83
C SER A 124 -2.94 -2.84 -21.06
N SER A 125 -2.88 -3.44 -22.27
CA SER A 125 -2.96 -2.68 -23.51
C SER A 125 -4.27 -1.90 -23.65
N GLN A 126 -5.38 -2.39 -23.05
CA GLN A 126 -6.69 -1.74 -23.09
C GLN A 126 -6.77 -0.53 -22.15
N THR A 127 -6.00 -0.53 -21.08
CA THR A 127 -6.03 0.49 -20.02
C THR A 127 -4.76 1.35 -20.00
N LYS A 128 -3.92 1.21 -21.02
CA LYS A 128 -2.67 1.97 -21.10
C LYS A 128 -2.93 3.48 -21.03
N GLY A 129 -2.29 4.13 -20.06
CA GLY A 129 -2.43 5.58 -19.85
C GLY A 129 -3.67 6.00 -19.06
N TRP A 130 -4.46 5.06 -18.54
CA TRP A 130 -5.59 5.36 -17.69
C TRP A 130 -5.14 5.86 -16.31
N GLY A 131 -5.95 6.78 -15.75
CA GLY A 131 -5.90 7.19 -14.36
C GLY A 131 -7.18 6.84 -13.64
N LEU A 132 -7.34 7.31 -12.42
CA LEU A 132 -8.51 6.98 -11.59
C LEU A 132 -9.84 7.39 -12.24
N THR A 133 -9.86 8.43 -13.06
CA THR A 133 -11.08 8.84 -13.77
C THR A 133 -11.62 7.75 -14.70
N GLU A 134 -10.74 7.13 -15.48
CA GLU A 134 -11.13 6.06 -16.40
C GLU A 134 -11.48 4.78 -15.63
N TYR A 135 -10.75 4.45 -14.58
CA TYR A 135 -11.08 3.32 -13.71
C TYR A 135 -12.42 3.49 -13.00
N ARG A 136 -12.76 4.68 -12.51
CA ARG A 136 -14.10 4.95 -11.94
C ARG A 136 -15.21 4.73 -12.95
N LYS A 137 -15.02 5.15 -14.20
CA LYS A 137 -15.99 4.90 -15.29
C LYS A 137 -16.13 3.41 -15.56
N LEU A 138 -15.02 2.68 -15.61
CA LEU A 138 -15.03 1.21 -15.77
C LEU A 138 -15.80 0.54 -14.63
N VAL A 139 -15.50 0.92 -13.39
CA VAL A 139 -16.19 0.37 -12.22
C VAL A 139 -17.69 0.61 -12.30
N ARG A 140 -18.14 1.84 -12.53
CA ARG A 140 -19.57 2.15 -12.63
C ARG A 140 -20.26 1.42 -13.77
N LYS A 141 -19.59 1.29 -14.91
CA LYS A 141 -20.10 0.51 -16.05
C LYS A 141 -20.47 -0.93 -15.67
N HIS A 142 -19.68 -1.58 -14.83
CA HIS A 142 -19.87 -2.99 -14.46
C HIS A 142 -20.66 -3.18 -13.17
N GLN A 143 -20.52 -2.25 -12.22
CA GLN A 143 -21.09 -2.39 -10.89
C GLN A 143 -22.38 -1.56 -10.68
N GLY A 144 -22.59 -0.50 -11.46
CA GLY A 144 -23.68 0.47 -11.32
C GLY A 144 -23.18 1.82 -10.84
N GLU A 145 -24.02 2.85 -10.99
CA GLU A 145 -23.63 4.23 -10.62
C GLU A 145 -23.47 4.42 -9.11
N ASP A 146 -24.24 3.68 -8.31
CA ASP A 146 -24.32 3.81 -6.84
C ASP A 146 -23.24 3.01 -6.10
N ILE A 147 -22.33 2.35 -6.81
CA ILE A 147 -21.25 1.58 -6.21
C ILE A 147 -20.36 2.48 -5.35
N ASN A 148 -20.08 2.06 -4.11
CA ASN A 148 -19.14 2.74 -3.24
C ASN A 148 -17.71 2.55 -3.76
N ILE A 149 -17.06 3.64 -4.16
CA ILE A 149 -15.64 3.67 -4.54
C ILE A 149 -14.87 4.39 -3.46
N VAL A 150 -13.96 3.68 -2.80
CA VAL A 150 -13.06 4.21 -1.77
C VAL A 150 -11.68 4.42 -2.39
N GLU A 151 -11.07 5.57 -2.12
CA GLU A 151 -9.77 5.96 -2.66
C GLU A 151 -8.98 6.72 -1.60
N THR A 152 -7.69 6.43 -1.47
CA THR A 152 -6.79 7.23 -0.64
C THR A 152 -5.34 7.04 -1.06
N THR A 153 -4.52 8.07 -0.87
CA THR A 153 -3.06 8.00 -0.93
C THR A 153 -2.42 7.86 0.45
N ASP A 154 -3.24 7.96 1.51
CA ASP A 154 -2.79 7.89 2.90
C ASP A 154 -3.23 6.57 3.55
N GLU A 155 -2.26 5.72 3.85
CA GLU A 155 -2.48 4.41 4.45
C GLU A 155 -3.18 4.48 5.81
N ARG A 156 -3.03 5.58 6.55
CA ARG A 156 -3.66 5.80 7.86
C ARG A 156 -5.18 5.96 7.78
N GLN A 157 -5.70 6.33 6.62
CA GLN A 157 -7.13 6.55 6.41
C GLN A 157 -7.88 5.29 5.97
N ILE A 158 -7.18 4.21 5.63
CA ILE A 158 -7.79 3.02 5.02
C ILE A 158 -8.91 2.46 5.88
N VAL A 159 -8.63 2.22 7.17
CA VAL A 159 -9.59 1.59 8.08
C VAL A 159 -10.83 2.46 8.27
N SER A 160 -10.65 3.77 8.51
CA SER A 160 -11.77 4.71 8.72
C SER A 160 -12.65 4.82 7.48
N LEU A 161 -12.06 4.98 6.29
CA LEU A 161 -12.80 5.11 5.03
C LEU A 161 -13.56 3.83 4.69
N LEU A 162 -12.95 2.66 4.87
CA LEU A 162 -13.63 1.39 4.60
C LEU A 162 -14.75 1.10 5.60
N ARG A 163 -14.58 1.45 6.89
CA ARG A 163 -15.65 1.34 7.90
C ARG A 163 -16.83 2.25 7.58
N GLU A 164 -16.55 3.50 7.20
CA GLU A 164 -17.57 4.44 6.78
C GLU A 164 -18.36 3.90 5.59
N ALA A 165 -17.66 3.44 4.54
CA ALA A 165 -18.30 2.87 3.36
C ALA A 165 -19.14 1.62 3.68
N LEU A 166 -18.67 0.74 4.56
CA LEU A 166 -19.42 -0.44 5.02
C LEU A 166 -20.69 -0.04 5.79
N SER A 167 -20.64 1.01 6.62
CA SER A 167 -21.78 1.47 7.40
C SER A 167 -22.88 2.12 6.57
N VAL A 168 -22.56 2.72 5.43
CA VAL A 168 -23.53 3.33 4.51
C VAL A 168 -24.36 2.26 3.81
N ILE A 169 -23.79 1.10 3.51
CA ILE A 169 -24.48 -0.01 2.87
C ILE A 169 -25.64 -0.51 3.74
N ASP A 170 -25.46 -0.58 5.07
CA ASP A 170 -26.49 -1.04 6.00
C ASP A 170 -27.71 -0.12 6.10
N LYS A 171 -27.56 1.15 5.75
CA LYS A 171 -28.65 2.15 5.82
C LYS A 171 -29.56 2.15 4.59
N ASN A 172 -29.15 1.48 3.52
CA ASN A 172 -29.88 1.45 2.25
C ASN A 172 -30.67 0.15 2.04
N TYR A 173 -30.72 -0.71 3.05
CA TYR A 173 -31.52 -1.93 3.15
C TYR A 173 -32.42 -1.87 4.40
#